data_9211ea83ba8aa533bd2d258d34728364
#
_entry.id   9211ea83ba8aa533bd2d258d34728364
#
_cell.length_a   1.000
_cell.length_b   1.000
_cell.length_c   1.000
_cell.angle_alpha   90.00
_cell.angle_beta   90.00
_cell.angle_gamma   90.00
#
_symmetry.space_group_name_H-M   'P 1'
#
loop_
_entity.id
_entity.type
_entity.pdbx_description
1 polymer ?
#
loop_
_entity_poly.entity_id
_entity_poly.type
_entity_poly.pdbx_seq_one_letter_code
_entity_poly.pdbx_strand_id
1 'polypeptide(L)'
;MSDGPSAPRWARAAAVLLGAALYALSLPPWDWEWLGWVALVPLLLVVRGRPPLWALGYGALYGYACSCAVAGWLAQAMGRYFGVGLPLGFLAGSGYAVAFWGGAFGLFAAGAAVLSRSGGSVAASASIPALWVATELLRGRVCGQPWALLGYSQHAHTALIQIAALTAVYGVSFLVAFGNAAIAEAIVLVTARARTRQVLATLALPLVLTVPVWAAGALIAHRGPFGGFAARPVAVVQTNLPPAFEWTRAYTDREVMAHLQATDRLPLTSRPALIVWPEHAVPRYLEDEPLLAAQLGELSARHGADILFGAPRYDAGRTYNSVRLITASGHNGGYYDKQRLVLGAEANPFTPSAAAGPSESPRQFSAGSGPGVIKSFLPLGVSICHEVLFPELAARAVRAGAALLVNVSNDGWLDRGSGVASRQHFAMAVFRAVETRRYLVRAATTGVSGMIDPYGHVEATLGPGEVGVLTAPVAGRGGLTPYVRLGDAFAFACVLAAVGALAARRAAIVRLFPRLASAPPAS
;
A
#
# COMPACT_ATOMS: atom_id res chain seq x y z
N MET A 1 39.34 22.35 8.77
CA MET A 1 38.97 21.02 9.23
C MET A 1 39.63 20.05 8.24
N SER A 2 40.71 19.37 8.67
CA SER A 2 41.47 18.42 7.88
C SER A 2 40.53 17.26 7.48
N ASP A 3 40.46 17.01 6.17
CA ASP A 3 39.79 15.84 5.61
C ASP A 3 40.46 14.57 6.16
N GLY A 4 39.84 13.99 7.21
CA GLY A 4 40.17 12.63 7.58
C GLY A 4 39.87 11.71 6.38
N PRO A 5 40.54 10.54 6.26
CA PRO A 5 40.44 9.67 5.09
C PRO A 5 38.96 9.35 4.82
N SER A 6 38.41 9.94 3.75
CA SER A 6 37.02 9.73 3.38
C SER A 6 36.83 8.24 3.07
N ALA A 7 35.85 7.59 3.71
CA ALA A 7 35.53 6.18 3.48
C ALA A 7 35.52 5.87 1.95
N PRO A 8 36.09 4.74 1.52
CA PRO A 8 36.18 4.40 0.11
C PRO A 8 34.77 4.22 -0.51
N ARG A 9 34.70 4.33 -1.84
CA ARG A 9 33.41 4.26 -2.56
C ARG A 9 32.62 2.98 -2.28
N TRP A 10 33.35 1.84 -2.19
CA TRP A 10 32.73 0.55 -1.89
C TRP A 10 32.10 0.51 -0.50
N ALA A 11 32.75 1.08 0.53
CA ALA A 11 32.20 1.10 1.89
C ALA A 11 30.90 1.94 1.98
N ARG A 12 30.82 3.03 1.20
CA ARG A 12 29.59 3.83 1.09
C ARG A 12 28.48 3.06 0.39
N ALA A 13 28.79 2.37 -0.71
CA ALA A 13 27.82 1.52 -1.40
C ALA A 13 27.33 0.40 -0.48
N ALA A 14 28.23 -0.25 0.27
CA ALA A 14 27.88 -1.27 1.25
C ALA A 14 26.95 -0.71 2.36
N ALA A 15 27.21 0.49 2.87
CA ALA A 15 26.33 1.14 3.84
C ALA A 15 24.93 1.42 3.26
N VAL A 16 24.86 1.89 2.01
CA VAL A 16 23.57 2.12 1.32
C VAL A 16 22.80 0.81 1.13
N LEU A 17 23.47 -0.28 0.74
CA LEU A 17 22.87 -1.60 0.61
C LEU A 17 22.41 -2.16 1.96
N LEU A 18 23.18 -1.94 3.04
CA LEU A 18 22.76 -2.28 4.39
C LEU A 18 21.44 -1.57 4.75
N GLY A 19 21.34 -0.26 4.49
CA GLY A 19 20.10 0.48 4.73
C GLY A 19 18.92 -0.08 3.96
N ALA A 20 19.12 -0.47 2.70
CA ALA A 20 18.10 -1.10 1.88
C ALA A 20 17.66 -2.47 2.44
N ALA A 21 18.60 -3.26 2.95
CA ALA A 21 18.30 -4.53 3.61
C ALA A 21 17.48 -4.31 4.91
N LEU A 22 17.87 -3.31 5.74
CA LEU A 22 17.12 -2.95 6.94
C LEU A 22 15.68 -2.51 6.59
N TYR A 23 15.51 -1.75 5.49
CA TYR A 23 14.19 -1.36 5.00
C TYR A 23 13.35 -2.57 4.63
N ALA A 24 13.91 -3.51 3.87
CA ALA A 24 13.19 -4.71 3.45
C ALA A 24 12.83 -5.60 4.64
N LEU A 25 13.76 -5.81 5.57
CA LEU A 25 13.53 -6.61 6.79
C LEU A 25 12.49 -5.98 7.73
N SER A 26 12.27 -4.68 7.66
CA SER A 26 11.24 -4.01 8.46
C SER A 26 9.80 -4.24 7.95
N LEU A 27 9.63 -4.82 6.79
CA LEU A 27 8.35 -5.07 6.12
C LEU A 27 8.03 -6.57 6.10
N PRO A 28 6.75 -6.95 5.88
CA PRO A 28 6.40 -8.36 5.66
C PRO A 28 7.22 -8.98 4.51
N PRO A 29 7.57 -10.25 4.63
CA PRO A 29 7.13 -11.22 5.64
C PRO A 29 8.04 -11.28 6.88
N TRP A 30 9.10 -10.46 6.94
CA TRP A 30 10.09 -10.49 8.02
C TRP A 30 9.58 -9.81 9.29
N ASP A 31 8.89 -8.68 9.13
CA ASP A 31 8.23 -7.91 10.21
C ASP A 31 9.16 -7.54 11.37
N TRP A 32 10.46 -7.30 11.08
CA TRP A 32 11.39 -6.71 12.04
C TRP A 32 11.18 -5.20 12.07
N GLU A 33 10.01 -4.79 12.48
CA GLU A 33 9.44 -3.45 12.37
C GLU A 33 10.32 -2.33 12.96
N TRP A 34 11.07 -2.63 14.03
CA TRP A 34 12.03 -1.70 14.64
C TRP A 34 13.17 -1.31 13.70
N LEU A 35 13.52 -2.16 12.70
CA LEU A 35 14.53 -1.83 11.70
C LEU A 35 14.12 -0.64 10.81
N GLY A 36 12.83 -0.40 10.65
CA GLY A 36 12.32 0.79 9.95
C GLY A 36 12.84 2.10 10.53
N TRP A 37 13.05 2.14 11.86
CA TRP A 37 13.54 3.33 12.57
C TRP A 37 15.02 3.65 12.35
N VAL A 38 15.77 2.75 11.72
CA VAL A 38 17.20 2.89 11.41
C VAL A 38 17.53 2.66 9.92
N ALA A 39 16.57 2.27 9.11
CA ALA A 39 16.76 1.90 7.70
C ALA A 39 17.33 3.03 6.82
N LEU A 40 16.95 4.28 7.10
CA LEU A 40 17.44 5.44 6.35
C LEU A 40 18.78 5.99 6.88
N VAL A 41 19.19 5.61 8.10
CA VAL A 41 20.40 6.14 8.76
C VAL A 41 21.64 5.97 7.89
N PRO A 42 21.95 4.78 7.31
CA PRO A 42 23.14 4.60 6.49
C PRO A 42 23.14 5.51 5.25
N LEU A 43 21.99 5.67 4.58
CA LEU A 43 21.85 6.56 3.42
C LEU A 43 22.09 8.02 3.84
N LEU A 44 21.44 8.48 4.92
CA LEU A 44 21.56 9.86 5.41
C LEU A 44 23.00 10.22 5.78
N LEU A 45 23.74 9.31 6.40
CA LEU A 45 25.17 9.49 6.71
C LEU A 45 26.03 9.56 5.44
N VAL A 46 25.77 8.69 4.45
CA VAL A 46 26.54 8.64 3.19
C VAL A 46 26.34 9.91 2.36
N VAL A 47 25.12 10.45 2.28
CA VAL A 47 24.82 11.60 1.42
C VAL A 47 25.12 12.95 2.07
N ARG A 48 25.34 12.99 3.39
CA ARG A 48 25.63 14.21 4.14
C ARG A 48 26.80 14.98 3.54
N GLY A 49 26.58 16.29 3.27
CA GLY A 49 27.61 17.19 2.71
C GLY A 49 28.05 16.87 1.29
N ARG A 50 27.51 15.87 0.65
CA ARG A 50 27.89 15.49 -0.72
C ARG A 50 27.27 16.42 -1.77
N PRO A 51 27.88 16.54 -2.95
CA PRO A 51 27.24 17.16 -4.10
C PRO A 51 25.90 16.45 -4.40
N PRO A 52 24.81 17.17 -4.72
CA PRO A 52 23.48 16.59 -4.92
C PRO A 52 23.45 15.49 -5.99
N LEU A 53 24.25 15.62 -7.05
CA LEU A 53 24.32 14.62 -8.12
C LEU A 53 24.90 13.27 -7.62
N TRP A 54 25.91 13.29 -6.75
CA TRP A 54 26.43 12.07 -6.12
C TRP A 54 25.43 11.46 -5.13
N ALA A 55 24.75 12.33 -4.37
CA ALA A 55 23.70 11.88 -3.46
C ALA A 55 22.54 11.23 -4.21
N LEU A 56 22.13 11.79 -5.36
CA LEU A 56 21.14 11.19 -6.25
C LEU A 56 21.53 9.77 -6.66
N GLY A 57 22.81 9.55 -7.05
CA GLY A 57 23.29 8.22 -7.41
C GLY A 57 23.22 7.21 -6.24
N TYR A 58 23.60 7.61 -5.02
CA TYR A 58 23.47 6.75 -3.84
C TYR A 58 22.01 6.49 -3.46
N GLY A 59 21.14 7.49 -3.58
CA GLY A 59 19.70 7.33 -3.38
C GLY A 59 19.08 6.42 -4.43
N ALA A 60 19.51 6.52 -5.69
CA ALA A 60 19.05 5.62 -6.75
C ALA A 60 19.47 4.16 -6.50
N LEU A 61 20.70 3.95 -6.05
CA LEU A 61 21.19 2.63 -5.63
C LEU A 61 20.38 2.08 -4.45
N TYR A 62 20.11 2.93 -3.44
CA TYR A 62 19.26 2.55 -2.30
C TYR A 62 17.86 2.13 -2.76
N GLY A 63 17.21 2.96 -3.58
CA GLY A 63 15.87 2.68 -4.09
C GLY A 63 15.81 1.42 -4.95
N TYR A 64 16.79 1.22 -5.82
CA TYR A 64 16.90 -0.01 -6.60
C TYR A 64 17.04 -1.24 -5.70
N ALA A 65 17.94 -1.20 -4.73
CA ALA A 65 18.16 -2.29 -3.79
C ALA A 65 16.93 -2.56 -2.92
N CYS A 66 16.23 -1.50 -2.43
CA CYS A 66 14.96 -1.64 -1.72
C CYS A 66 13.91 -2.34 -2.60
N SER A 67 13.75 -1.92 -3.86
CA SER A 67 12.79 -2.53 -4.78
C SER A 67 13.10 -4.01 -5.01
N CYS A 68 14.38 -4.37 -5.23
CA CYS A 68 14.78 -5.77 -5.41
C CYS A 68 14.52 -6.61 -4.16
N ALA A 69 14.80 -6.08 -2.97
CA ALA A 69 14.63 -6.81 -1.71
C ALA A 69 13.15 -6.92 -1.27
N VAL A 70 12.34 -5.87 -1.47
CA VAL A 70 10.93 -5.81 -1.08
C VAL A 70 10.02 -6.44 -2.13
N ALA A 71 10.27 -6.15 -3.39
CA ALA A 71 9.42 -6.51 -4.52
C ALA A 71 10.13 -7.39 -5.57
N GLY A 72 11.11 -8.19 -5.15
CA GLY A 72 11.82 -9.14 -6.04
C GLY A 72 10.89 -10.15 -6.72
N TRP A 73 9.74 -10.46 -6.11
CA TRP A 73 8.66 -11.25 -6.70
C TRP A 73 8.14 -10.64 -8.03
N LEU A 74 8.27 -9.33 -8.23
CA LEU A 74 7.81 -8.64 -9.44
C LEU A 74 8.52 -9.13 -10.70
N ALA A 75 9.80 -9.48 -10.62
CA ALA A 75 10.53 -10.05 -11.75
C ALA A 75 9.90 -11.37 -12.23
N GLN A 76 9.52 -12.24 -11.29
CA GLN A 76 8.83 -13.48 -11.60
C GLN A 76 7.41 -13.23 -12.13
N ALA A 77 6.68 -12.30 -11.51
CA ALA A 77 5.34 -11.93 -11.95
C ALA A 77 5.37 -11.38 -13.39
N MET A 78 6.27 -10.46 -13.71
CA MET A 78 6.43 -9.90 -15.06
C MET A 78 6.86 -10.96 -16.08
N GLY A 79 7.84 -11.81 -15.73
CA GLY A 79 8.30 -12.89 -16.61
C GLY A 79 7.18 -13.84 -17.01
N ARG A 80 6.34 -14.21 -16.05
CA ARG A 80 5.17 -15.08 -16.29
C ARG A 80 4.07 -14.36 -17.06
N TYR A 81 3.74 -13.13 -16.65
CA TYR A 81 2.65 -12.37 -17.24
C TYR A 81 2.87 -12.08 -18.73
N PHE A 82 4.09 -11.69 -19.10
CA PHE A 82 4.44 -11.41 -20.48
C PHE A 82 4.90 -12.65 -21.27
N GLY A 83 4.99 -13.82 -20.64
CA GLY A 83 5.47 -15.04 -21.28
C GLY A 83 6.93 -14.99 -21.73
N VAL A 84 7.76 -14.11 -21.14
CA VAL A 84 9.13 -13.83 -21.59
C VAL A 84 10.20 -14.55 -20.75
N GLY A 85 9.80 -15.33 -19.78
CA GLY A 85 10.72 -16.03 -18.87
C GLY A 85 11.38 -15.12 -17.85
N LEU A 86 12.11 -15.75 -16.92
CA LEU A 86 12.71 -15.05 -15.76
C LEU A 86 13.76 -13.99 -16.14
N PRO A 87 14.70 -14.19 -17.12
CA PRO A 87 15.71 -13.19 -17.43
C PRO A 87 15.12 -11.86 -17.92
N LEU A 88 14.18 -11.91 -18.85
CA LEU A 88 13.51 -10.70 -19.37
C LEU A 88 12.55 -10.12 -18.33
N GLY A 89 11.89 -10.95 -17.52
CA GLY A 89 11.11 -10.49 -16.38
C GLY A 89 11.96 -9.75 -15.34
N PHE A 90 13.18 -10.22 -15.09
CA PHE A 90 14.15 -9.54 -14.23
C PHE A 90 14.61 -8.19 -14.83
N LEU A 91 14.86 -8.13 -16.13
CA LEU A 91 15.21 -6.89 -16.81
C LEU A 91 14.09 -5.86 -16.73
N ALA A 92 12.85 -6.27 -16.99
CA ALA A 92 11.66 -5.42 -16.86
C ALA A 92 11.45 -4.95 -15.41
N GLY A 93 11.56 -5.86 -14.44
CA GLY A 93 11.50 -5.54 -13.01
C GLY A 93 12.60 -4.59 -12.57
N SER A 94 13.82 -4.73 -13.10
CA SER A 94 14.92 -3.80 -12.84
C SER A 94 14.66 -2.43 -13.43
N GLY A 95 14.14 -2.34 -14.65
CA GLY A 95 13.71 -1.07 -15.25
C GLY A 95 12.66 -0.36 -14.41
N TYR A 96 11.66 -1.09 -13.95
CA TYR A 96 10.66 -0.60 -13.00
C TYR A 96 11.30 -0.09 -11.69
N ALA A 97 12.20 -0.88 -11.10
CA ALA A 97 12.89 -0.53 -9.86
C ALA A 97 13.71 0.76 -10.01
N VAL A 98 14.43 0.92 -11.11
CA VAL A 98 15.19 2.15 -11.40
C VAL A 98 14.28 3.35 -11.58
N ALA A 99 13.21 3.22 -12.37
CA ALA A 99 12.34 4.33 -12.70
C ALA A 99 11.56 4.83 -11.48
N PHE A 100 10.90 3.94 -10.75
CA PHE A 100 9.93 4.32 -9.71
C PHE A 100 10.51 4.39 -8.31
N TRP A 101 11.47 3.51 -7.96
CA TRP A 101 12.10 3.53 -6.65
C TRP A 101 13.42 4.29 -6.68
N GLY A 102 14.28 3.97 -7.63
CA GLY A 102 15.58 4.61 -7.77
C GLY A 102 15.45 6.11 -8.02
N GLY A 103 14.59 6.52 -8.95
CA GLY A 103 14.33 7.93 -9.24
C GLY A 103 13.83 8.70 -8.03
N ALA A 104 12.79 8.19 -7.35
CA ALA A 104 12.20 8.86 -6.19
C ALA A 104 13.18 8.96 -5.02
N PHE A 105 13.87 7.87 -4.67
CA PHE A 105 14.84 7.87 -3.56
C PHE A 105 16.12 8.61 -3.92
N GLY A 106 16.48 8.68 -5.20
CA GLY A 106 17.53 9.56 -5.70
C GLY A 106 17.22 11.03 -5.43
N LEU A 107 15.99 11.47 -5.73
CA LEU A 107 15.53 12.84 -5.45
C LEU A 107 15.52 13.13 -3.95
N PHE A 108 15.02 12.20 -3.13
CA PHE A 108 15.11 12.30 -1.67
C PHE A 108 16.55 12.51 -1.20
N ALA A 109 17.47 11.67 -1.64
CA ALA A 109 18.87 11.72 -1.22
C ALA A 109 19.55 13.02 -1.65
N ALA A 110 19.27 13.51 -2.87
CA ALA A 110 19.78 14.79 -3.35
C ALA A 110 19.27 15.96 -2.50
N GLY A 111 17.97 15.98 -2.17
CA GLY A 111 17.39 16.97 -1.27
C GLY A 111 17.94 16.88 0.15
N ALA A 112 18.10 15.67 0.70
CA ALA A 112 18.71 15.46 2.02
C ALA A 112 20.15 15.97 2.08
N ALA A 113 20.93 15.75 1.01
CA ALA A 113 22.28 16.28 0.90
C ALA A 113 22.31 17.82 0.93
N VAL A 114 21.37 18.49 0.26
CA VAL A 114 21.23 19.96 0.30
C VAL A 114 20.88 20.44 1.70
N LEU A 115 19.91 19.80 2.35
CA LEU A 115 19.45 20.17 3.69
C LEU A 115 20.55 19.99 4.75
N SER A 116 21.42 18.99 4.60
CA SER A 116 22.49 18.66 5.57
C SER A 116 23.79 19.48 5.43
N ARG A 117 23.94 20.33 4.38
CA ARG A 117 25.18 21.09 4.10
C ARG A 117 25.53 22.16 5.12
N SER A 118 24.58 22.69 5.86
CA SER A 118 24.83 23.84 6.76
C SER A 118 24.86 23.41 8.22
N GLY A 119 25.88 22.66 8.64
CA GLY A 119 26.14 22.25 10.03
C GLY A 119 24.89 21.89 10.86
N GLY A 120 24.89 20.78 11.56
CA GLY A 120 23.76 20.19 12.27
C GLY A 120 22.85 21.17 13.00
N SER A 121 21.79 21.59 12.33
CA SER A 121 20.73 22.33 12.98
C SER A 121 19.51 21.42 13.15
N VAL A 122 18.85 21.51 14.29
CA VAL A 122 17.58 20.84 14.59
C VAL A 122 16.57 21.05 13.45
N ALA A 123 16.57 22.23 12.82
CA ALA A 123 15.72 22.56 11.68
C ALA A 123 16.02 21.71 10.42
N ALA A 124 17.29 21.35 10.19
CA ALA A 124 17.64 20.47 9.08
C ALA A 124 17.13 19.05 9.31
N SER A 125 17.30 18.53 10.52
CA SER A 125 16.79 17.18 10.89
C SER A 125 15.26 17.12 10.82
N ALA A 126 14.56 18.19 11.20
CA ALA A 126 13.10 18.28 11.13
C ALA A 126 12.57 18.37 9.68
N SER A 127 13.39 18.78 8.70
CA SER A 127 12.97 18.84 7.28
C SER A 127 13.09 17.51 6.54
N ILE A 128 13.92 16.57 7.03
CA ILE A 128 14.12 15.26 6.40
C ILE A 128 12.84 14.41 6.37
N PRO A 129 12.06 14.29 7.46
CA PRO A 129 10.82 13.51 7.42
C PRO A 129 9.78 14.12 6.47
N ALA A 130 9.68 15.46 6.39
CA ALA A 130 8.81 16.12 5.43
C ALA A 130 9.22 15.82 3.97
N LEU A 131 10.52 15.83 3.69
CA LEU A 131 11.06 15.46 2.37
C LEU A 131 10.80 13.97 2.05
N TRP A 132 10.88 13.09 3.05
CA TRP A 132 10.55 11.69 2.87
C TRP A 132 9.07 11.49 2.50
N VAL A 133 8.15 12.11 3.24
CA VAL A 133 6.72 12.08 2.94
C VAL A 133 6.42 12.65 1.56
N ALA A 134 7.09 13.76 1.17
CA ALA A 134 6.95 14.31 -0.19
C ALA A 134 7.37 13.31 -1.27
N THR A 135 8.44 12.54 -1.01
CA THR A 135 8.91 11.48 -1.91
C THR A 135 7.91 10.32 -1.99
N GLU A 136 7.33 9.90 -0.87
CA GLU A 136 6.30 8.86 -0.84
C GLU A 136 5.01 9.31 -1.55
N LEU A 137 4.60 10.57 -1.36
CA LEU A 137 3.46 11.13 -2.06
C LEU A 137 3.68 11.17 -3.58
N LEU A 138 4.88 11.56 -4.02
CA LEU A 138 5.29 11.51 -5.43
C LEU A 138 5.16 10.08 -5.98
N ARG A 139 5.72 9.08 -5.28
CA ARG A 139 5.60 7.68 -5.68
C ARG A 139 4.16 7.22 -5.77
N GLY A 140 3.34 7.55 -4.78
CA GLY A 140 1.96 7.08 -4.69
C GLY A 140 1.02 7.78 -5.67
N ARG A 141 1.08 9.11 -5.76
CA ARG A 141 0.11 9.91 -6.51
C ARG A 141 0.51 10.17 -7.96
N VAL A 142 1.78 10.45 -8.20
CA VAL A 142 2.26 10.77 -9.55
C VAL A 142 2.69 9.50 -10.28
N CYS A 143 3.48 8.65 -9.62
CA CYS A 143 3.95 7.41 -10.21
C CYS A 143 2.95 6.25 -10.09
N GLY A 144 1.88 6.37 -9.30
CA GLY A 144 0.89 5.32 -9.09
C GLY A 144 1.44 4.08 -8.34
N GLN A 145 2.50 4.25 -7.55
CA GLN A 145 3.24 3.15 -6.92
C GLN A 145 3.40 3.32 -5.40
N PRO A 146 2.29 3.29 -4.61
CA PRO A 146 2.33 3.43 -3.16
C PRO A 146 2.70 2.13 -2.44
N TRP A 147 3.34 1.17 -3.10
CA TRP A 147 3.72 -0.11 -2.51
C TRP A 147 4.81 0.09 -1.45
N ALA A 148 4.65 -0.57 -0.28
CA ALA A 148 5.66 -0.64 0.76
C ALA A 148 6.23 0.74 1.18
N LEU A 149 5.36 1.71 1.49
CA LEU A 149 5.77 2.96 2.13
C LEU A 149 6.33 2.66 3.53
N LEU A 150 7.25 3.49 4.01
CA LEU A 150 7.97 3.26 5.27
C LEU A 150 7.03 3.05 6.47
N GLY A 151 5.92 3.78 6.50
CA GLY A 151 4.91 3.65 7.56
C GLY A 151 4.27 2.27 7.64
N TYR A 152 4.22 1.51 6.55
CA TYR A 152 3.67 0.16 6.56
C TYR A 152 4.52 -0.84 7.36
N SER A 153 5.79 -0.53 7.62
CA SER A 153 6.62 -1.31 8.54
C SER A 153 6.05 -1.36 9.97
N GLN A 154 5.15 -0.45 10.31
CA GLN A 154 4.56 -0.34 11.66
C GLN A 154 3.13 -0.91 11.73
N HIS A 155 2.69 -1.69 10.74
CA HIS A 155 1.30 -2.15 10.62
C HIS A 155 0.79 -2.96 11.83
N ALA A 156 1.67 -3.66 12.54
CA ALA A 156 1.34 -4.44 13.73
C ALA A 156 1.27 -3.58 15.02
N HIS A 157 1.83 -2.36 15.01
CA HIS A 157 1.78 -1.45 16.16
C HIS A 157 0.47 -0.65 16.20
N THR A 158 -0.61 -1.29 16.59
CA THR A 158 -1.96 -0.71 16.61
C THR A 158 -2.03 0.65 17.30
N ALA A 159 -1.28 0.86 18.40
CA ALA A 159 -1.21 2.16 19.07
C ALA A 159 -0.60 3.26 18.19
N LEU A 160 0.51 2.98 17.51
CA LEU A 160 1.22 3.98 16.71
C LEU A 160 0.44 4.34 15.44
N ILE A 161 -0.16 3.36 14.78
CA ILE A 161 -0.86 3.58 13.50
C ILE A 161 -2.17 4.36 13.64
N GLN A 162 -2.67 4.62 14.88
CA GLN A 162 -3.88 5.40 15.07
C GLN A 162 -3.81 6.81 14.49
N ILE A 163 -2.60 7.39 14.39
CA ILE A 163 -2.39 8.69 13.73
C ILE A 163 -2.80 8.66 12.26
N ALA A 164 -2.85 7.51 11.62
CA ALA A 164 -3.29 7.39 10.23
C ALA A 164 -4.75 7.85 10.01
N ALA A 165 -5.59 7.84 11.04
CA ALA A 165 -6.92 8.44 10.97
C ALA A 165 -6.90 9.97 10.77
N LEU A 166 -5.75 10.62 11.00
CA LEU A 166 -5.54 12.05 10.76
C LEU A 166 -4.77 12.32 9.46
N THR A 167 -3.78 11.47 9.14
CA THR A 167 -2.68 11.79 8.20
C THR A 167 -2.51 10.74 7.11
N ALA A 168 -3.34 9.71 7.05
CA ALA A 168 -3.07 8.44 6.38
C ALA A 168 -1.72 7.82 6.85
N VAL A 169 -1.20 6.85 6.12
CA VAL A 169 0.09 6.21 6.37
C VAL A 169 1.25 7.22 6.46
N TYR A 170 1.11 8.37 5.82
CA TYR A 170 2.15 9.40 5.73
C TYR A 170 2.61 9.96 7.09
N GLY A 171 1.71 10.06 8.08
CA GLY A 171 2.09 10.48 9.43
C GLY A 171 2.97 9.45 10.13
N VAL A 172 2.69 8.16 9.94
CA VAL A 172 3.55 7.10 10.47
C VAL A 172 4.91 7.11 9.78
N SER A 173 4.95 7.24 8.43
CA SER A 173 6.19 7.40 7.68
C SER A 173 7.00 8.62 8.16
N PHE A 174 6.32 9.74 8.47
CA PHE A 174 6.96 10.93 9.01
C PHE A 174 7.65 10.65 10.36
N LEU A 175 6.96 10.01 11.31
CA LEU A 175 7.52 9.69 12.62
C LEU A 175 8.74 8.77 12.51
N VAL A 176 8.64 7.72 11.70
CA VAL A 176 9.74 6.77 11.49
C VAL A 176 10.94 7.44 10.80
N ALA A 177 10.70 8.26 9.77
CA ALA A 177 11.75 9.02 9.10
C ALA A 177 12.38 10.07 10.03
N PHE A 178 11.61 10.64 10.96
CA PHE A 178 12.12 11.59 11.96
C PHE A 178 13.07 10.91 12.94
N GLY A 179 12.74 9.71 13.41
CA GLY A 179 13.64 8.87 14.20
C GLY A 179 14.97 8.62 13.48
N ASN A 180 14.89 8.20 12.22
CA ASN A 180 16.07 7.99 11.37
C ASN A 180 16.95 9.26 11.25
N ALA A 181 16.33 10.40 10.99
CA ALA A 181 17.05 11.68 10.86
C ALA A 181 17.74 12.06 12.16
N ALA A 182 17.07 11.90 13.30
CA ALA A 182 17.62 12.18 14.61
C ALA A 182 18.79 11.25 14.98
N ILE A 183 18.67 9.96 14.69
CA ILE A 183 19.74 8.99 14.93
C ILE A 183 20.95 9.31 14.05
N ALA A 184 20.76 9.59 12.76
CA ALA A 184 21.84 9.99 11.87
C ALA A 184 22.55 11.27 12.35
N GLU A 185 21.80 12.27 12.80
CA GLU A 185 22.37 13.51 13.36
C GLU A 185 23.10 13.25 14.68
N ALA A 186 22.55 12.44 15.57
CA ALA A 186 23.19 12.06 16.83
C ALA A 186 24.55 11.39 16.58
N ILE A 187 24.65 10.46 15.61
CA ILE A 187 25.91 9.82 15.22
C ILE A 187 26.93 10.87 14.78
N VAL A 188 26.51 11.85 13.99
CA VAL A 188 27.40 12.96 13.53
C VAL A 188 27.87 13.81 14.71
N LEU A 189 26.96 14.14 15.62
CA LEU A 189 27.30 14.93 16.82
C LEU A 189 28.30 14.20 17.73
N VAL A 190 28.11 12.89 17.92
CA VAL A 190 29.05 12.06 18.70
C VAL A 190 30.42 12.01 18.04
N THR A 191 30.50 11.79 16.74
CA THR A 191 31.77 11.78 16.01
C THR A 191 32.47 13.13 15.98
N ALA A 192 31.70 14.22 16.01
CA ALA A 192 32.22 15.58 16.15
C ALA A 192 32.57 15.97 17.58
N ARG A 193 32.47 15.07 18.54
CA ARG A 193 32.69 15.32 19.99
C ARG A 193 31.82 16.46 20.54
N ALA A 194 30.60 16.61 20.06
CA ALA A 194 29.65 17.60 20.54
C ALA A 194 29.29 17.34 22.01
N ARG A 195 28.72 18.35 22.67
CA ARG A 195 28.27 18.20 24.08
C ARG A 195 27.18 17.13 24.18
N THR A 196 27.27 16.25 25.16
CA THR A 196 26.28 15.19 25.44
C THR A 196 24.83 15.72 25.44
N ARG A 197 24.61 16.92 26.00
CA ARG A 197 23.31 17.59 25.99
C ARG A 197 22.74 17.80 24.58
N GLN A 198 23.59 18.09 23.60
CA GLN A 198 23.13 18.29 22.21
C GLN A 198 22.70 16.96 21.58
N VAL A 199 23.47 15.89 21.84
CA VAL A 199 23.12 14.53 21.37
C VAL A 199 21.78 14.10 21.96
N LEU A 200 21.63 14.22 23.29
CA LEU A 200 20.39 13.85 23.99
C LEU A 200 19.19 14.68 23.51
N ALA A 201 19.36 15.99 23.33
CA ALA A 201 18.29 16.85 22.81
C ALA A 201 17.86 16.46 21.39
N THR A 202 18.80 16.05 20.53
CA THR A 202 18.51 15.57 19.18
C THR A 202 17.71 14.29 19.19
N LEU A 203 18.08 13.33 20.05
CA LEU A 203 17.34 12.06 20.18
C LEU A 203 15.99 12.22 20.87
N ALA A 204 15.87 13.17 21.81
CA ALA A 204 14.61 13.43 22.49
C ALA A 204 13.53 14.02 21.57
N LEU A 205 13.92 14.78 20.53
CA LEU A 205 13.00 15.54 19.69
C LEU A 205 11.95 14.65 19.00
N PRO A 206 12.28 13.54 18.30
CA PRO A 206 11.27 12.64 17.75
C PRO A 206 10.45 11.94 18.84
N LEU A 207 11.03 11.67 20.02
CA LEU A 207 10.31 11.03 21.12
C LEU A 207 9.22 11.94 21.71
N VAL A 208 9.48 13.25 21.81
CA VAL A 208 8.49 14.25 22.25
C VAL A 208 7.24 14.24 21.36
N LEU A 209 7.38 13.90 20.09
CA LEU A 209 6.24 13.76 19.17
C LEU A 209 5.66 12.34 19.18
N THR A 210 6.51 11.31 19.12
CA THR A 210 6.09 9.92 18.93
C THR A 210 5.42 9.33 20.19
N VAL A 211 5.94 9.64 21.38
CA VAL A 211 5.40 9.09 22.63
C VAL A 211 3.96 9.55 22.91
N PRO A 212 3.61 10.85 22.80
CA PRO A 212 2.21 11.29 22.94
C PRO A 212 1.29 10.70 21.87
N VAL A 213 1.77 10.57 20.61
CA VAL A 213 1.00 9.93 19.53
C VAL A 213 0.73 8.47 19.87
N TRP A 214 1.75 7.74 20.32
CA TRP A 214 1.62 6.34 20.74
C TRP A 214 0.67 6.20 21.94
N ALA A 215 0.83 7.03 22.97
CA ALA A 215 0.01 6.98 24.18
C ALA A 215 -1.47 7.29 23.87
N ALA A 216 -1.73 8.33 23.08
CA ALA A 216 -3.08 8.67 22.63
C ALA A 216 -3.68 7.53 21.76
N GLY A 217 -2.87 6.95 20.88
CA GLY A 217 -3.28 5.83 20.06
C GLY A 217 -3.58 4.57 20.87
N ALA A 218 -2.81 4.26 21.91
CA ALA A 218 -3.07 3.17 22.82
C ALA A 218 -4.43 3.34 23.52
N LEU A 219 -4.71 4.54 24.02
CA LEU A 219 -6.03 4.85 24.62
C LEU A 219 -7.17 4.70 23.62
N ILE A 220 -6.97 5.08 22.35
CA ILE A 220 -7.97 4.95 21.29
C ILE A 220 -8.20 3.48 20.93
N ALA A 221 -7.12 2.70 20.74
CA ALA A 221 -7.20 1.30 20.35
C ALA A 221 -7.89 0.43 21.44
N HIS A 222 -7.67 0.75 22.72
CA HIS A 222 -8.30 0.02 23.84
C HIS A 222 -9.78 0.34 24.07
N ARG A 223 -10.28 1.46 23.55
CA ARG A 223 -11.70 1.85 23.78
C ARG A 223 -12.71 0.99 23.06
N GLY A 224 -12.27 0.10 22.17
CA GLY A 224 -13.16 -0.74 21.37
C GLY A 224 -14.03 0.06 20.36
N PRO A 225 -14.85 -0.60 19.58
CA PRO A 225 -15.68 0.03 18.57
C PRO A 225 -16.83 0.82 19.23
N PHE A 226 -16.67 2.14 19.37
CA PHE A 226 -17.75 3.02 19.81
C PHE A 226 -18.74 3.29 18.69
N GLY A 227 -20.01 3.04 18.95
CA GLY A 227 -21.16 3.44 18.14
C GLY A 227 -21.11 2.91 16.70
N GLY A 228 -22.13 2.23 16.29
CA GLY A 228 -22.22 1.68 14.95
C GLY A 228 -23.45 0.81 14.78
N PHE A 229 -23.52 0.15 13.66
CA PHE A 229 -24.53 -0.85 13.40
C PHE A 229 -24.22 -2.13 14.17
N ALA A 230 -25.25 -2.92 14.50
CA ALA A 230 -25.07 -4.21 15.16
C ALA A 230 -24.10 -5.11 14.36
N ALA A 231 -23.20 -5.79 15.08
CA ALA A 231 -22.30 -6.74 14.46
C ALA A 231 -23.09 -7.93 13.89
N ARG A 232 -22.71 -8.35 12.68
CA ARG A 232 -23.28 -9.53 12.02
C ARG A 232 -22.16 -10.40 11.47
N PRO A 233 -22.33 -11.73 11.45
CA PRO A 233 -21.35 -12.62 10.85
C PRO A 233 -21.15 -12.30 9.37
N VAL A 234 -19.91 -12.25 8.94
CA VAL A 234 -19.48 -12.19 7.54
C VAL A 234 -18.60 -13.40 7.27
N ALA A 235 -18.80 -14.06 6.14
CA ALA A 235 -17.99 -15.20 5.71
C ALA A 235 -17.10 -14.81 4.54
N VAL A 236 -15.85 -15.28 4.54
CA VAL A 236 -14.88 -15.11 3.45
C VAL A 236 -14.45 -16.47 2.96
N VAL A 237 -14.55 -16.70 1.67
CA VAL A 237 -14.16 -17.99 1.04
C VAL A 237 -12.78 -17.85 0.40
N GLN A 238 -11.85 -18.76 0.72
CA GLN A 238 -10.53 -18.88 0.11
C GLN A 238 -10.35 -20.28 -0.46
N THR A 239 -10.16 -20.39 -1.78
CA THR A 239 -10.09 -21.68 -2.48
C THR A 239 -8.67 -22.13 -2.78
N ASN A 240 -7.69 -21.23 -2.71
CA ASN A 240 -6.28 -21.46 -3.04
C ASN A 240 -6.07 -22.02 -4.46
N LEU A 241 -6.95 -21.69 -5.39
CA LEU A 241 -6.76 -22.08 -6.78
C LEU A 241 -5.80 -21.12 -7.48
N PRO A 242 -4.76 -21.62 -8.17
CA PRO A 242 -3.81 -20.76 -8.86
C PRO A 242 -4.47 -20.08 -10.07
N PRO A 243 -4.18 -18.78 -10.32
CA PRO A 243 -4.74 -18.08 -11.47
C PRO A 243 -4.23 -18.67 -12.79
N ALA A 244 -5.08 -18.65 -13.81
CA ALA A 244 -4.72 -19.03 -15.17
C ALA A 244 -4.74 -17.83 -16.10
N PHE A 245 -3.84 -17.83 -17.11
CA PHE A 245 -3.81 -16.81 -18.16
C PHE A 245 -4.92 -17.01 -19.19
N GLU A 246 -5.36 -18.26 -19.37
CA GLU A 246 -6.43 -18.63 -20.26
C GLU A 246 -7.60 -19.20 -19.45
N TRP A 247 -8.76 -18.61 -19.62
CA TRP A 247 -9.98 -19.03 -18.94
C TRP A 247 -10.68 -20.12 -19.75
N THR A 248 -10.04 -21.29 -19.84
CA THR A 248 -10.69 -22.47 -20.44
C THR A 248 -11.95 -22.85 -19.66
N ARG A 249 -12.91 -23.51 -20.33
CA ARG A 249 -14.14 -23.95 -19.66
C ARG A 249 -13.83 -24.80 -18.41
N ALA A 250 -12.87 -25.70 -18.51
CA ALA A 250 -12.46 -26.55 -17.40
C ALA A 250 -11.88 -25.74 -16.21
N TYR A 251 -11.12 -24.67 -16.49
CA TYR A 251 -10.62 -23.77 -15.44
C TYR A 251 -11.77 -23.01 -14.79
N THR A 252 -12.64 -22.38 -15.58
CA THR A 252 -13.74 -21.57 -15.06
C THR A 252 -14.76 -22.40 -14.30
N ASP A 253 -15.05 -23.64 -14.75
CA ASP A 253 -15.90 -24.59 -14.02
C ASP A 253 -15.30 -24.93 -12.66
N ARG A 254 -14.00 -25.22 -12.60
CA ARG A 254 -13.30 -25.55 -11.34
C ARG A 254 -13.34 -24.38 -10.36
N GLU A 255 -13.08 -23.15 -10.80
CA GLU A 255 -13.15 -21.95 -9.95
C GLU A 255 -14.55 -21.76 -9.37
N VAL A 256 -15.58 -21.78 -10.21
CA VAL A 256 -16.97 -21.59 -9.80
C VAL A 256 -17.40 -22.70 -8.84
N MET A 257 -17.14 -23.96 -9.19
CA MET A 257 -17.55 -25.11 -8.38
C MET A 257 -16.87 -25.14 -7.01
N ALA A 258 -15.58 -24.74 -6.93
CA ALA A 258 -14.88 -24.66 -5.65
C ALA A 258 -15.52 -23.65 -4.70
N HIS A 259 -15.91 -22.47 -5.21
CA HIS A 259 -16.56 -21.45 -4.42
C HIS A 259 -18.00 -21.84 -4.02
N LEU A 260 -18.77 -22.42 -4.94
CA LEU A 260 -20.10 -22.95 -4.65
C LEU A 260 -20.04 -24.02 -3.55
N GLN A 261 -19.16 -25.03 -3.70
CA GLN A 261 -19.01 -26.11 -2.73
C GLN A 261 -18.51 -25.63 -1.36
N ALA A 262 -17.55 -24.68 -1.33
CA ALA A 262 -17.05 -24.11 -0.09
C ALA A 262 -18.17 -23.36 0.66
N THR A 263 -18.99 -22.62 -0.08
CA THR A 263 -20.14 -21.89 0.48
C THR A 263 -21.24 -22.85 0.96
N ASP A 264 -21.56 -23.89 0.18
CA ASP A 264 -22.61 -24.86 0.52
C ASP A 264 -22.30 -25.66 1.80
N ARG A 265 -20.99 -25.83 2.11
CA ARG A 265 -20.52 -26.46 3.36
C ARG A 265 -20.63 -25.57 4.60
N LEU A 266 -20.92 -24.26 4.44
CA LEU A 266 -21.16 -23.40 5.58
C LEU A 266 -22.37 -23.90 6.39
N PRO A 267 -22.24 -24.05 7.72
CA PRO A 267 -23.38 -24.40 8.55
C PRO A 267 -24.51 -23.37 8.40
N LEU A 268 -25.70 -23.80 8.09
CA LEU A 268 -26.88 -22.90 8.00
C LEU A 268 -27.15 -22.14 9.32
N THR A 269 -26.63 -22.66 10.43
CA THR A 269 -26.67 -22.01 11.74
C THR A 269 -25.73 -20.80 11.85
N SER A 270 -24.72 -20.68 10.99
CA SER A 270 -23.78 -19.53 11.01
C SER A 270 -24.45 -18.24 10.56
N ARG A 271 -25.48 -18.32 9.71
CA ARG A 271 -26.33 -17.20 9.21
C ARG A 271 -25.51 -15.93 8.90
N PRO A 272 -24.51 -16.00 8.02
CA PRO A 272 -23.76 -14.81 7.66
C PRO A 272 -24.68 -13.80 6.97
N ALA A 273 -24.46 -12.50 7.22
CA ALA A 273 -25.16 -11.46 6.50
C ALA A 273 -24.60 -11.24 5.09
N LEU A 274 -23.31 -11.57 4.92
CA LEU A 274 -22.58 -11.43 3.67
C LEU A 274 -21.57 -12.58 3.54
N ILE A 275 -21.47 -13.13 2.35
CA ILE A 275 -20.45 -14.09 1.93
C ILE A 275 -19.61 -13.38 0.87
N VAL A 276 -18.27 -13.34 1.05
CA VAL A 276 -17.35 -12.68 0.14
C VAL A 276 -16.47 -13.69 -0.53
N TRP A 277 -16.52 -13.72 -1.86
CA TRP A 277 -15.60 -14.47 -2.71
C TRP A 277 -14.54 -13.54 -3.30
N PRO A 278 -13.35 -14.03 -3.62
CA PRO A 278 -12.25 -13.21 -4.10
C PRO A 278 -12.45 -12.67 -5.53
N GLU A 279 -11.45 -11.90 -5.99
CA GLU A 279 -11.35 -11.41 -7.37
C GLU A 279 -11.31 -12.58 -8.36
N HIS A 280 -12.09 -12.50 -9.45
CA HIS A 280 -12.23 -13.53 -10.48
C HIS A 280 -12.71 -14.90 -9.95
N ALA A 281 -13.47 -14.94 -8.86
CA ALA A 281 -14.09 -16.17 -8.36
C ALA A 281 -15.08 -16.77 -9.36
N VAL A 282 -15.72 -15.92 -10.16
CA VAL A 282 -16.58 -16.29 -11.29
C VAL A 282 -15.97 -15.73 -12.58
N PRO A 283 -14.99 -16.42 -13.21
CA PRO A 283 -14.31 -15.91 -14.40
C PRO A 283 -15.17 -16.11 -15.65
N ARG A 284 -16.40 -15.61 -15.63
CA ARG A 284 -17.41 -15.65 -16.68
C ARG A 284 -18.27 -14.40 -16.65
N TYR A 285 -18.78 -14.03 -17.83
CA TYR A 285 -19.79 -12.99 -17.94
C TYR A 285 -21.13 -13.55 -17.46
N LEU A 286 -21.62 -13.08 -16.34
CA LEU A 286 -22.85 -13.61 -15.73
C LEU A 286 -24.09 -13.34 -16.60
N GLU A 287 -24.00 -12.34 -17.47
CA GLU A 287 -25.02 -12.00 -18.47
C GLU A 287 -25.27 -13.15 -19.46
N ASP A 288 -24.24 -13.93 -19.75
CA ASP A 288 -24.28 -15.05 -20.70
C ASP A 288 -24.51 -16.42 -20.02
N GLU A 289 -24.61 -16.42 -18.67
CA GLU A 289 -24.69 -17.63 -17.85
C GLU A 289 -25.95 -17.63 -16.94
N PRO A 290 -27.18 -17.65 -17.52
CA PRO A 290 -28.42 -17.53 -16.72
C PRO A 290 -28.61 -18.65 -15.71
N LEU A 291 -28.14 -19.88 -16.03
CA LEU A 291 -28.21 -21.01 -15.09
C LEU A 291 -27.28 -20.80 -13.88
N LEU A 292 -26.07 -20.27 -14.11
CA LEU A 292 -25.15 -19.93 -13.03
C LEU A 292 -25.70 -18.79 -12.18
N ALA A 293 -26.30 -17.78 -12.80
CA ALA A 293 -26.95 -16.70 -12.06
C ALA A 293 -28.08 -17.21 -11.17
N ALA A 294 -28.89 -18.15 -11.66
CA ALA A 294 -29.94 -18.80 -10.88
C ALA A 294 -29.35 -19.63 -9.71
N GLN A 295 -28.29 -20.41 -9.94
CA GLN A 295 -27.61 -21.18 -8.89
C GLN A 295 -27.04 -20.28 -7.79
N LEU A 296 -26.43 -19.15 -8.15
CA LEU A 296 -25.96 -18.14 -7.19
C LEU A 296 -27.12 -17.53 -6.38
N GLY A 297 -28.24 -17.25 -7.06
CA GLY A 297 -29.46 -16.79 -6.42
C GLY A 297 -30.02 -17.79 -5.41
N GLU A 298 -30.12 -19.07 -5.78
CA GLU A 298 -30.56 -20.16 -4.91
C GLU A 298 -29.63 -20.35 -3.70
N LEU A 299 -28.31 -20.31 -3.92
CA LEU A 299 -27.31 -20.42 -2.87
C LEU A 299 -27.42 -19.27 -1.87
N SER A 300 -27.56 -18.05 -2.37
CA SER A 300 -27.77 -16.83 -1.57
C SER A 300 -29.04 -16.92 -0.72
N ALA A 301 -30.17 -17.32 -1.32
CA ALA A 301 -31.44 -17.50 -0.65
C ALA A 301 -31.41 -18.61 0.43
N ARG A 302 -30.73 -19.73 0.13
CA ARG A 302 -30.56 -20.86 1.07
C ARG A 302 -29.84 -20.45 2.35
N HIS A 303 -28.78 -19.64 2.23
CA HIS A 303 -28.05 -19.13 3.38
C HIS A 303 -28.66 -17.87 4.00
N GLY A 304 -29.63 -17.24 3.32
CA GLY A 304 -30.22 -15.96 3.73
C GLY A 304 -29.15 -14.84 3.78
N ALA A 305 -28.14 -14.91 2.91
CA ALA A 305 -26.96 -14.07 2.91
C ALA A 305 -26.75 -13.42 1.53
N ASP A 306 -26.32 -12.19 1.50
CA ASP A 306 -25.80 -11.58 0.27
C ASP A 306 -24.50 -12.29 -0.14
N ILE A 307 -24.25 -12.46 -1.44
CA ILE A 307 -22.98 -13.01 -1.97
C ILE A 307 -22.33 -11.94 -2.83
N LEU A 308 -21.12 -11.52 -2.42
CA LEU A 308 -20.27 -10.57 -3.14
C LEU A 308 -19.11 -11.34 -3.78
N PHE A 309 -18.91 -11.20 -5.08
CA PHE A 309 -17.90 -11.99 -5.81
C PHE A 309 -17.30 -11.23 -6.98
N GLY A 310 -16.02 -11.53 -7.29
CA GLY A 310 -15.33 -11.03 -8.47
C GLY A 310 -15.75 -11.76 -9.75
N ALA A 311 -16.17 -11.00 -10.77
CA ALA A 311 -16.54 -11.49 -12.09
C ALA A 311 -16.28 -10.42 -13.15
N PRO A 312 -15.90 -10.74 -14.39
CA PRO A 312 -15.85 -9.77 -15.47
C PRO A 312 -17.26 -9.27 -15.80
N ARG A 313 -17.35 -8.04 -16.27
CA ARG A 313 -18.57 -7.42 -16.77
C ARG A 313 -18.33 -6.82 -18.15
N TYR A 314 -19.27 -6.97 -19.03
CA TYR A 314 -19.24 -6.36 -20.34
C TYR A 314 -20.39 -5.36 -20.47
N ASP A 315 -20.09 -4.15 -20.96
CA ASP A 315 -21.07 -3.11 -21.15
C ASP A 315 -20.61 -2.11 -22.20
N ALA A 316 -21.49 -1.77 -23.12
CA ALA A 316 -21.26 -0.79 -24.19
C ALA A 316 -19.91 -0.97 -24.93
N GLY A 317 -19.54 -2.21 -25.27
CA GLY A 317 -18.29 -2.51 -25.97
C GLY A 317 -17.04 -2.50 -25.09
N ARG A 318 -17.18 -2.44 -23.76
CA ARG A 318 -16.07 -2.39 -22.80
C ARG A 318 -16.14 -3.54 -21.81
N THR A 319 -14.98 -4.08 -21.49
CA THR A 319 -14.83 -5.12 -20.46
C THR A 319 -14.29 -4.51 -19.18
N TYR A 320 -14.85 -4.90 -18.06
CA TYR A 320 -14.46 -4.43 -16.72
C TYR A 320 -14.08 -5.60 -15.83
N ASN A 321 -13.04 -5.41 -15.00
CA ASN A 321 -12.79 -6.24 -13.84
C ASN A 321 -13.73 -5.76 -12.73
N SER A 322 -14.70 -6.59 -12.34
CA SER A 322 -15.82 -6.15 -11.52
C SER A 322 -16.02 -7.03 -10.29
N VAL A 323 -16.68 -6.45 -9.31
CA VAL A 323 -17.32 -7.15 -8.20
C VAL A 323 -18.81 -7.04 -8.35
N ARG A 324 -19.53 -8.12 -8.15
CA ARG A 324 -20.98 -8.22 -8.27
C ARG A 324 -21.60 -8.67 -6.95
N LEU A 325 -22.81 -8.26 -6.71
CA LEU A 325 -23.61 -8.66 -5.55
C LEU A 325 -24.88 -9.40 -5.99
N ILE A 326 -25.11 -10.57 -5.41
CA ILE A 326 -26.43 -11.22 -5.39
C ILE A 326 -26.97 -11.07 -3.97
N THR A 327 -28.17 -10.53 -3.86
CA THR A 327 -28.83 -10.30 -2.57
C THR A 327 -29.36 -11.62 -1.97
N ALA A 328 -29.60 -11.65 -0.66
CA ALA A 328 -30.23 -12.77 0.04
C ALA A 328 -31.59 -13.20 -0.53
N SER A 329 -32.22 -12.36 -1.33
CA SER A 329 -33.45 -12.70 -2.08
C SER A 329 -33.17 -13.28 -3.48
N GLY A 330 -31.90 -13.50 -3.84
CA GLY A 330 -31.51 -14.07 -5.13
C GLY A 330 -31.45 -13.08 -6.29
N HIS A 331 -31.61 -11.78 -6.03
CA HIS A 331 -31.63 -10.75 -7.08
C HIS A 331 -30.26 -10.08 -7.24
N ASN A 332 -30.05 -9.48 -8.41
CA ASN A 332 -28.87 -8.63 -8.65
C ASN A 332 -28.91 -7.40 -7.73
N GLY A 333 -27.89 -7.27 -6.86
CA GLY A 333 -27.71 -6.20 -5.89
C GLY A 333 -26.80 -5.06 -6.36
N GLY A 334 -26.29 -5.13 -7.59
CA GLY A 334 -25.41 -4.14 -8.16
C GLY A 334 -23.97 -4.62 -8.38
N TYR A 335 -23.13 -3.71 -8.80
CA TYR A 335 -21.73 -4.01 -9.13
C TYR A 335 -20.80 -2.82 -8.83
N TYR A 336 -19.50 -3.11 -8.81
CA TYR A 336 -18.42 -2.15 -8.80
C TYR A 336 -17.37 -2.55 -9.83
N ASP A 337 -16.95 -1.62 -10.67
CA ASP A 337 -15.91 -1.81 -11.67
C ASP A 337 -14.60 -1.21 -11.18
N LYS A 338 -13.51 -1.95 -11.30
CA LYS A 338 -12.16 -1.54 -10.89
C LYS A 338 -11.74 -0.23 -11.56
N GLN A 339 -11.30 0.73 -10.76
CA GLN A 339 -10.96 2.09 -11.24
C GLN A 339 -9.46 2.28 -11.44
N ARG A 340 -8.65 1.63 -10.60
CA ARG A 340 -7.20 1.65 -10.71
C ARG A 340 -6.73 0.34 -11.31
N LEU A 341 -6.46 0.37 -12.62
CA LEU A 341 -5.98 -0.80 -13.35
C LEU A 341 -4.47 -0.95 -13.19
N VAL A 342 -3.99 -2.19 -13.15
CA VAL A 342 -2.57 -2.51 -13.11
C VAL A 342 -1.98 -2.26 -14.51
N LEU A 343 -1.10 -1.26 -14.60
CA LEU A 343 -0.42 -0.94 -15.87
C LEU A 343 0.38 -2.12 -16.38
N GLY A 344 0.21 -2.42 -17.67
CA GLY A 344 0.85 -3.54 -18.35
C GLY A 344 0.12 -4.87 -18.15
N ALA A 345 -0.65 -5.03 -17.06
CA ALA A 345 -1.40 -6.25 -16.79
C ALA A 345 -2.88 -6.13 -17.18
N GLU A 346 -3.56 -5.12 -16.70
CA GLU A 346 -4.98 -4.90 -16.94
C GLU A 346 -5.25 -3.79 -17.96
N ALA A 347 -4.30 -2.86 -18.12
CA ALA A 347 -4.37 -1.80 -19.11
C ALA A 347 -3.02 -1.67 -19.82
N ASN A 348 -3.04 -1.71 -21.14
CA ASN A 348 -1.85 -1.44 -21.95
C ASN A 348 -1.95 -0.01 -22.51
N PRO A 349 -1.04 0.90 -22.13
CA PRO A 349 -1.07 2.27 -22.60
C PRO A 349 -0.76 2.41 -24.11
N PHE A 350 -0.22 1.35 -24.74
CA PHE A 350 0.17 1.35 -26.16
C PHE A 350 -0.86 0.68 -27.08
N THR A 351 -1.87 0.01 -26.52
CA THR A 351 -2.98 -0.53 -27.31
C THR A 351 -4.26 0.16 -26.88
N PRO A 352 -4.99 0.80 -27.82
CA PRO A 352 -6.31 1.34 -27.49
C PRO A 352 -7.18 0.22 -26.92
N SER A 353 -7.94 0.53 -25.88
CA SER A 353 -8.92 -0.40 -25.29
C SER A 353 -10.13 -0.64 -26.23
N ALA A 354 -9.93 -0.40 -27.53
CA ALA A 354 -10.93 -0.54 -28.54
C ALA A 354 -11.21 -2.02 -28.80
N ALA A 355 -12.43 -2.43 -28.44
CA ALA A 355 -13.16 -3.54 -29.03
C ALA A 355 -12.51 -4.93 -28.93
N ALA A 356 -12.00 -5.32 -27.76
CA ALA A 356 -12.06 -6.74 -27.44
C ALA A 356 -13.53 -7.01 -27.08
N GLY A 357 -14.27 -7.62 -27.98
CA GLY A 357 -15.57 -8.20 -27.67
C GLY A 357 -15.47 -9.13 -26.47
N PRO A 358 -16.55 -9.65 -25.92
CA PRO A 358 -16.52 -10.60 -24.83
C PRO A 358 -15.62 -11.77 -25.25
N SER A 359 -14.38 -11.77 -24.76
CA SER A 359 -13.44 -12.86 -24.96
C SER A 359 -13.49 -13.77 -23.74
N GLU A 360 -13.26 -15.05 -23.94
CA GLU A 360 -13.22 -16.03 -22.84
C GLU A 360 -12.18 -15.68 -21.78
N SER A 361 -11.17 -14.87 -22.14
CA SER A 361 -10.09 -14.44 -21.23
C SER A 361 -9.76 -12.97 -21.47
N PRO A 362 -10.46 -12.03 -20.85
CA PRO A 362 -10.17 -10.62 -21.03
C PRO A 362 -8.78 -10.28 -20.50
N ARG A 363 -7.88 -9.85 -21.39
CA ARG A 363 -6.52 -9.41 -21.03
C ARG A 363 -6.42 -7.90 -20.80
N GLN A 364 -7.45 -7.16 -21.20
CA GLN A 364 -7.53 -5.72 -21.04
C GLN A 364 -8.90 -5.33 -20.50
N PHE A 365 -8.87 -4.42 -19.56
CA PHE A 365 -10.06 -3.90 -18.91
C PHE A 365 -10.15 -2.38 -19.09
N SER A 366 -11.36 -1.89 -19.04
CA SER A 366 -11.66 -0.47 -18.93
C SER A 366 -11.74 -0.07 -17.46
N ALA A 367 -11.30 1.14 -17.15
CA ALA A 367 -11.44 1.68 -15.81
C ALA A 367 -12.91 2.01 -15.50
N GLY A 368 -13.36 1.59 -14.34
CA GLY A 368 -14.65 1.96 -13.79
C GLY A 368 -14.71 3.39 -13.29
N SER A 369 -15.88 3.82 -12.85
CA SER A 369 -16.15 5.14 -12.31
C SER A 369 -17.02 5.06 -11.06
N GLY A 370 -17.18 6.20 -10.35
CA GLY A 370 -18.06 6.28 -9.20
C GLY A 370 -17.38 6.10 -7.84
N PRO A 371 -18.14 6.14 -6.76
CA PRO A 371 -17.62 6.14 -5.39
C PRO A 371 -17.23 4.76 -4.84
N GLY A 372 -17.57 3.67 -5.53
CA GLY A 372 -17.26 2.31 -5.09
C GLY A 372 -18.14 1.83 -3.94
N VAL A 373 -19.43 2.19 -3.91
CA VAL A 373 -20.36 1.77 -2.85
C VAL A 373 -21.44 0.88 -3.43
N ILE A 374 -21.58 -0.33 -2.88
CA ILE A 374 -22.65 -1.28 -3.16
C ILE A 374 -23.57 -1.40 -1.93
N LYS A 375 -24.87 -1.42 -2.14
CA LYS A 375 -25.86 -1.60 -1.08
C LYS A 375 -26.05 -3.09 -0.78
N SER A 376 -25.72 -3.51 0.44
CA SER A 376 -25.96 -4.81 1.03
C SER A 376 -26.64 -4.64 2.38
N PHE A 377 -26.50 -5.60 3.31
CA PHE A 377 -26.94 -5.42 4.71
C PHE A 377 -26.38 -4.13 5.35
N LEU A 378 -25.24 -3.66 4.85
CA LEU A 378 -24.62 -2.35 5.08
C LEU A 378 -24.15 -1.77 3.73
N PRO A 379 -23.98 -0.45 3.61
CA PRO A 379 -23.28 0.12 2.47
C PRO A 379 -21.80 -0.33 2.47
N LEU A 380 -21.39 -1.09 1.44
CA LEU A 380 -20.06 -1.65 1.28
C LEU A 380 -19.20 -0.73 0.42
N GLY A 381 -18.05 -0.30 0.93
CA GLY A 381 -17.00 0.34 0.14
C GLY A 381 -16.11 -0.73 -0.47
N VAL A 382 -16.25 -0.97 -1.78
CA VAL A 382 -15.59 -2.06 -2.48
C VAL A 382 -14.30 -1.59 -3.14
N SER A 383 -13.27 -2.43 -3.08
CA SER A 383 -12.02 -2.28 -3.81
C SER A 383 -11.55 -3.63 -4.34
N ILE A 384 -10.87 -3.63 -5.49
CA ILE A 384 -10.38 -4.84 -6.15
C ILE A 384 -8.86 -4.85 -6.14
N CYS A 385 -8.29 -5.90 -5.55
CA CYS A 385 -6.86 -6.22 -5.58
C CYS A 385 -6.01 -5.01 -5.10
N HIS A 386 -5.08 -4.54 -5.92
CA HIS A 386 -4.15 -3.47 -5.59
C HIS A 386 -4.81 -2.10 -5.33
N GLU A 387 -6.11 -1.94 -5.55
CA GLU A 387 -6.81 -0.71 -5.18
C GLU A 387 -6.75 -0.42 -3.68
N VAL A 388 -6.55 -1.42 -2.84
CA VAL A 388 -6.32 -1.25 -1.40
C VAL A 388 -5.06 -0.46 -1.07
N LEU A 389 -4.12 -0.34 -2.01
CA LEU A 389 -2.92 0.48 -1.86
C LEU A 389 -3.25 1.98 -1.79
N PHE A 390 -4.36 2.40 -2.38
CA PHE A 390 -4.72 3.80 -2.60
C PHE A 390 -5.67 4.31 -1.50
N PRO A 391 -5.15 5.03 -0.48
CA PRO A 391 -5.96 5.51 0.64
C PRO A 391 -7.16 6.35 0.21
N GLU A 392 -7.01 7.12 -0.89
CA GLU A 392 -8.06 7.98 -1.42
C GLU A 392 -9.28 7.25 -1.94
N LEU A 393 -9.13 6.00 -2.42
CA LEU A 393 -10.26 5.20 -2.87
C LEU A 393 -11.14 4.81 -1.68
N ALA A 394 -10.53 4.30 -0.61
CA ALA A 394 -11.24 3.98 0.62
C ALA A 394 -11.89 5.22 1.24
N ALA A 395 -11.17 6.34 1.30
CA ALA A 395 -11.71 7.61 1.80
C ALA A 395 -12.88 8.12 0.96
N ARG A 396 -12.84 7.97 -0.37
CA ARG A 396 -13.93 8.36 -1.28
C ARG A 396 -15.17 7.49 -1.06
N ALA A 397 -15.00 6.17 -0.93
CA ALA A 397 -16.11 5.26 -0.64
C ALA A 397 -16.77 5.61 0.71
N VAL A 398 -15.98 5.91 1.74
CA VAL A 398 -16.51 6.29 3.06
C VAL A 398 -17.20 7.66 3.03
N ARG A 399 -16.69 8.64 2.28
CA ARG A 399 -17.42 9.91 2.06
C ARG A 399 -18.75 9.71 1.36
N ALA A 400 -18.85 8.70 0.49
CA ALA A 400 -20.09 8.33 -0.20
C ALA A 400 -21.02 7.45 0.65
N GLY A 401 -20.67 7.20 1.93
CA GLY A 401 -21.55 6.53 2.90
C GLY A 401 -21.19 5.07 3.20
N ALA A 402 -20.06 4.55 2.71
CA ALA A 402 -19.64 3.19 3.05
C ALA A 402 -19.48 3.03 4.58
N ALA A 403 -20.12 2.01 5.13
CA ALA A 403 -20.08 1.65 6.55
C ALA A 403 -19.13 0.47 6.83
N LEU A 404 -18.80 -0.30 5.83
CA LEU A 404 -17.90 -1.45 5.83
C LEU A 404 -17.02 -1.40 4.57
N LEU A 405 -15.73 -1.69 4.68
CA LEU A 405 -14.85 -1.87 3.51
C LEU A 405 -14.72 -3.35 3.15
N VAL A 406 -14.73 -3.62 1.85
CA VAL A 406 -14.48 -4.97 1.32
C VAL A 406 -13.40 -4.88 0.24
N ASN A 407 -12.37 -5.71 0.36
CA ASN A 407 -11.34 -5.86 -0.66
C ASN A 407 -11.32 -7.30 -1.16
N VAL A 408 -11.53 -7.50 -2.44
CA VAL A 408 -11.41 -8.80 -3.10
C VAL A 408 -10.12 -8.84 -3.92
N SER A 409 -9.36 -9.94 -3.86
CA SER A 409 -8.03 -9.99 -4.49
C SER A 409 -7.70 -11.37 -5.05
N ASN A 410 -6.87 -11.39 -6.10
CA ASN A 410 -6.20 -12.60 -6.56
C ASN A 410 -4.68 -12.41 -6.50
N ASP A 411 -4.11 -12.61 -5.31
CA ASP A 411 -2.68 -12.39 -5.07
C ASP A 411 -1.79 -13.45 -5.76
N GLY A 412 -2.36 -14.52 -6.30
CA GLY A 412 -1.63 -15.55 -7.05
C GLY A 412 -0.94 -15.02 -8.32
N TRP A 413 -1.36 -13.85 -8.82
CA TRP A 413 -0.67 -13.13 -9.88
C TRP A 413 0.67 -12.56 -9.43
N LEU A 414 0.77 -12.16 -8.18
CA LEU A 414 1.94 -11.52 -7.59
C LEU A 414 3.00 -12.57 -7.23
N ASP A 415 2.66 -13.45 -6.31
CA ASP A 415 3.58 -14.49 -5.86
C ASP A 415 2.90 -15.86 -5.73
N ARG A 416 3.35 -16.85 -6.49
CA ARG A 416 2.85 -18.22 -6.36
C ARG A 416 3.43 -18.89 -5.12
N GLY A 417 2.72 -18.77 -3.99
CA GLY A 417 2.98 -19.54 -2.78
C GLY A 417 4.09 -19.03 -1.86
N SER A 418 4.86 -18.00 -2.22
CA SER A 418 5.85 -17.43 -1.30
C SER A 418 5.18 -16.62 -0.18
N GLY A 419 4.02 -16.07 -0.44
CA GLY A 419 3.26 -15.25 0.50
C GLY A 419 3.88 -13.88 0.79
N VAL A 420 4.97 -13.51 0.13
CA VAL A 420 5.67 -12.22 0.39
C VAL A 420 4.79 -11.05 -0.03
N ALA A 421 4.37 -11.03 -1.30
CA ALA A 421 3.56 -9.93 -1.82
C ALA A 421 2.19 -9.86 -1.13
N SER A 422 1.55 -10.99 -0.87
CA SER A 422 0.23 -11.04 -0.25
C SER A 422 0.26 -10.56 1.21
N ARG A 423 1.30 -10.86 1.99
CA ARG A 423 1.49 -10.33 3.35
C ARG A 423 1.73 -8.82 3.33
N GLN A 424 2.57 -8.32 2.41
CA GLN A 424 2.75 -6.88 2.21
C GLN A 424 1.42 -6.19 1.85
N HIS A 425 0.66 -6.79 0.95
CA HIS A 425 -0.63 -6.30 0.50
C HIS A 425 -1.66 -6.24 1.64
N PHE A 426 -1.67 -7.27 2.51
CA PHE A 426 -2.51 -7.31 3.70
C PHE A 426 -2.13 -6.24 4.72
N ALA A 427 -0.83 -6.02 4.97
CA ALA A 427 -0.36 -4.96 5.86
C ALA A 427 -0.85 -3.56 5.43
N MET A 428 -0.95 -3.33 4.11
CA MET A 428 -1.52 -2.07 3.58
C MET A 428 -3.03 -1.97 3.81
N ALA A 429 -3.74 -3.11 3.78
CA ALA A 429 -5.18 -3.16 4.09
C ALA A 429 -5.46 -2.77 5.55
N VAL A 430 -4.58 -3.10 6.50
CA VAL A 430 -4.70 -2.69 7.91
C VAL A 430 -4.82 -1.16 8.03
N PHE A 431 -4.00 -0.42 7.27
CA PHE A 431 -4.08 1.04 7.29
C PHE A 431 -5.39 1.58 6.75
N ARG A 432 -5.99 0.95 5.74
CA ARG A 432 -7.30 1.39 5.20
C ARG A 432 -8.39 1.34 6.27
N ALA A 433 -8.38 0.31 7.11
CA ALA A 433 -9.31 0.20 8.23
C ALA A 433 -9.11 1.34 9.23
N VAL A 434 -7.86 1.61 9.64
CA VAL A 434 -7.52 2.65 10.62
C VAL A 434 -7.79 4.07 10.08
N GLU A 435 -7.38 4.35 8.84
CA GLU A 435 -7.54 5.65 8.18
C GLU A 435 -9.01 6.07 8.07
N THR A 436 -9.89 5.10 7.87
CA THR A 436 -11.31 5.36 7.64
C THR A 436 -12.19 5.05 8.84
N ARG A 437 -11.64 4.39 9.87
CA ARG A 437 -12.41 3.85 11.00
C ARG A 437 -13.54 2.93 10.55
N ARG A 438 -13.23 2.02 9.63
CA ARG A 438 -14.15 0.99 9.14
C ARG A 438 -13.55 -0.38 9.36
N TYR A 439 -14.40 -1.36 9.64
CA TYR A 439 -13.99 -2.75 9.41
C TYR A 439 -13.58 -2.91 7.96
N LEU A 440 -12.57 -3.74 7.72
CA LEU A 440 -12.17 -4.16 6.39
C LEU A 440 -12.20 -5.68 6.32
N VAL A 441 -13.01 -6.21 5.40
CA VAL A 441 -13.08 -7.63 5.05
C VAL A 441 -12.28 -7.83 3.77
N ARG A 442 -11.28 -8.69 3.81
CA ARG A 442 -10.47 -9.05 2.64
C ARG A 442 -10.67 -10.51 2.28
N ALA A 443 -11.04 -10.75 1.02
CA ALA A 443 -11.11 -12.07 0.41
C ALA A 443 -10.01 -12.20 -0.65
N ALA A 444 -9.11 -13.15 -0.48
CA ALA A 444 -8.04 -13.45 -1.43
C ALA A 444 -8.16 -14.91 -1.93
N THR A 445 -7.82 -15.16 -3.20
CA THR A 445 -7.87 -16.54 -3.74
C THR A 445 -6.77 -17.41 -3.14
N THR A 446 -5.52 -16.94 -3.14
CA THR A 446 -4.33 -17.68 -2.71
C THR A 446 -3.52 -16.95 -1.64
N GLY A 447 -3.82 -15.68 -1.42
CA GLY A 447 -3.10 -14.77 -0.53
C GLY A 447 -3.58 -14.83 0.91
N VAL A 448 -3.54 -13.68 1.59
CA VAL A 448 -4.06 -13.52 2.96
C VAL A 448 -5.48 -13.00 2.89
N SER A 449 -6.44 -13.80 3.34
CA SER A 449 -7.79 -13.33 3.65
C SER A 449 -7.89 -12.96 5.13
N GLY A 450 -8.76 -12.01 5.47
CA GLY A 450 -8.91 -11.65 6.88
C GLY A 450 -9.93 -10.55 7.15
N MET A 451 -10.17 -10.34 8.44
CA MET A 451 -11.05 -9.31 8.96
C MET A 451 -10.26 -8.41 9.91
N ILE A 452 -10.30 -7.12 9.63
CA ILE A 452 -9.53 -6.10 10.32
C ILE A 452 -10.52 -5.11 10.95
N ASP A 453 -10.37 -4.86 12.23
CA ASP A 453 -11.21 -3.92 12.96
C ASP A 453 -10.86 -2.45 12.62
N PRO A 454 -11.69 -1.47 13.00
CA PRO A 454 -11.45 -0.05 12.73
C PRO A 454 -10.19 0.55 13.38
N TYR A 455 -9.51 -0.20 14.22
CA TYR A 455 -8.29 0.21 14.93
C TYR A 455 -7.04 -0.55 14.44
N GLY A 456 -7.22 -1.45 13.45
CA GLY A 456 -6.13 -2.21 12.85
C GLY A 456 -5.83 -3.54 13.56
N HIS A 457 -6.68 -3.98 14.50
CA HIS A 457 -6.56 -5.33 15.02
C HIS A 457 -7.04 -6.33 13.97
N VAL A 458 -6.27 -7.37 13.77
CA VAL A 458 -6.60 -8.48 12.89
C VAL A 458 -7.36 -9.51 13.72
N GLU A 459 -8.68 -9.60 13.50
CA GLU A 459 -9.55 -10.46 14.29
C GLU A 459 -9.51 -11.92 13.85
N ALA A 460 -9.35 -12.14 12.55
CA ALA A 460 -9.30 -13.48 11.97
C ALA A 460 -8.59 -13.47 10.62
N THR A 461 -7.85 -14.53 10.29
CA THR A 461 -7.13 -14.68 9.02
C THR A 461 -7.12 -16.12 8.51
N LEU A 462 -7.02 -16.25 7.17
CA LEU A 462 -6.49 -17.42 6.48
C LEU A 462 -5.18 -17.00 5.81
N GLY A 463 -4.13 -17.78 6.03
CA GLY A 463 -2.80 -17.53 5.49
C GLY A 463 -2.69 -17.79 3.99
N PRO A 464 -1.54 -17.42 3.38
CA PRO A 464 -1.27 -17.75 1.99
C PRO A 464 -1.23 -19.27 1.79
N GLY A 465 -1.91 -19.75 0.76
CA GLY A 465 -1.95 -21.19 0.44
C GLY A 465 -2.96 -22.00 1.24
N GLU A 466 -3.62 -21.44 2.22
CA GLU A 466 -4.68 -22.12 2.97
C GLU A 466 -5.97 -22.19 2.15
N VAL A 467 -6.77 -23.24 2.41
CA VAL A 467 -8.12 -23.43 1.87
C VAL A 467 -9.10 -23.40 3.03
N GLY A 468 -10.15 -22.61 2.93
CA GLY A 468 -11.15 -22.59 3.99
C GLY A 468 -12.19 -21.50 3.85
N VAL A 469 -13.06 -21.44 4.86
CA VAL A 469 -14.02 -20.37 5.04
C VAL A 469 -13.82 -19.75 6.41
N LEU A 470 -13.54 -18.45 6.42
CA LEU A 470 -13.35 -17.65 7.62
C LEU A 470 -14.68 -16.96 7.95
N THR A 471 -15.16 -17.08 9.18
CA THR A 471 -16.37 -16.38 9.63
C THR A 471 -16.07 -15.62 10.92
N ALA A 472 -16.38 -14.32 10.94
CA ALA A 472 -16.30 -13.50 12.15
C ALA A 472 -17.38 -12.41 12.16
N PRO A 473 -17.73 -11.87 13.34
CA PRO A 473 -18.67 -10.76 13.44
C PRO A 473 -18.01 -9.47 12.94
N VAL A 474 -18.73 -8.72 12.11
CA VAL A 474 -18.30 -7.43 11.56
C VAL A 474 -19.37 -6.38 11.82
N ALA A 475 -18.99 -5.22 12.34
CA ALA A 475 -19.87 -4.10 12.61
C ALA A 475 -19.68 -2.97 11.60
N GLY A 476 -20.77 -2.40 11.13
CA GLY A 476 -20.71 -1.18 10.34
C GLY A 476 -20.43 0.05 11.21
N ARG A 477 -19.76 1.06 10.67
CA ARG A 477 -19.53 2.34 11.35
C ARG A 477 -19.91 3.53 10.51
N GLY A 478 -20.38 4.57 11.18
CA GLY A 478 -20.62 5.90 10.60
C GLY A 478 -19.49 6.89 10.94
N GLY A 479 -19.72 8.16 10.61
CA GLY A 479 -18.80 9.26 10.86
C GLY A 479 -17.63 9.31 9.88
N LEU A 480 -16.88 10.41 9.89
CA LEU A 480 -15.75 10.65 9.01
C LEU A 480 -14.52 11.00 9.84
N THR A 481 -13.41 10.32 9.61
CA THR A 481 -12.11 10.68 10.20
C THR A 481 -11.62 12.01 9.62
N PRO A 482 -10.70 12.71 10.29
CA PRO A 482 -10.04 13.88 9.71
C PRO A 482 -9.38 13.56 8.36
N TYR A 483 -8.72 12.40 8.23
CA TYR A 483 -8.16 11.98 6.93
C TYR A 483 -9.25 11.85 5.86
N VAL A 484 -10.37 11.20 6.15
CA VAL A 484 -11.48 11.07 5.18
C VAL A 484 -12.03 12.42 4.75
N ARG A 485 -12.05 13.43 5.65
CA ARG A 485 -12.52 14.80 5.36
C ARG A 485 -11.52 15.59 4.53
N LEU A 486 -10.24 15.57 4.92
CA LEU A 486 -9.19 16.45 4.42
C LEU A 486 -8.30 15.80 3.35
N GLY A 487 -8.39 14.48 3.18
CA GLY A 487 -7.50 13.74 2.26
C GLY A 487 -6.03 13.88 2.65
N ASP A 488 -5.17 14.05 1.66
CA ASP A 488 -3.71 14.10 1.83
C ASP A 488 -3.18 15.47 2.30
N ALA A 489 -4.00 16.28 2.99
CA ALA A 489 -3.59 17.64 3.44
C ALA A 489 -2.28 17.61 4.24
N PHE A 490 -2.08 16.60 5.11
CA PHE A 490 -0.82 16.43 5.85
C PHE A 490 0.38 16.20 4.91
N ALA A 491 0.23 15.32 3.93
CA ALA A 491 1.31 15.04 2.99
C ALA A 491 1.63 16.25 2.11
N PHE A 492 0.62 17.01 1.67
CA PHE A 492 0.84 18.28 0.97
C PHE A 492 1.51 19.33 1.84
N ALA A 493 1.17 19.42 3.13
CA ALA A 493 1.88 20.28 4.07
C ALA A 493 3.37 19.90 4.18
N CYS A 494 3.68 18.59 4.19
CA CYS A 494 5.06 18.11 4.14
C CYS A 494 5.78 18.51 2.83
N VAL A 495 5.10 18.45 1.68
CA VAL A 495 5.66 18.93 0.40
C VAL A 495 6.02 20.40 0.51
N LEU A 496 5.10 21.24 0.99
CA LEU A 496 5.34 22.69 1.15
C LEU A 496 6.50 22.96 2.12
N ALA A 497 6.56 22.24 3.24
CA ALA A 497 7.65 22.34 4.21
C ALA A 497 9.00 21.94 3.61
N ALA A 498 9.05 20.84 2.85
CA ALA A 498 10.27 20.37 2.19
C ALA A 498 10.76 21.37 1.12
N VAL A 499 9.86 21.85 0.26
CA VAL A 499 10.16 22.84 -0.78
C VAL A 499 10.63 24.17 -0.14
N GLY A 500 9.93 24.65 0.89
CA GLY A 500 10.33 25.86 1.63
C GLY A 500 11.70 25.74 2.28
N ALA A 501 12.01 24.59 2.89
CA ALA A 501 13.32 24.31 3.48
C ALA A 501 14.44 24.29 2.43
N LEU A 502 14.21 23.65 1.28
CA LEU A 502 15.17 23.61 0.17
C LEU A 502 15.40 25.01 -0.44
N ALA A 503 14.33 25.79 -0.64
CA ALA A 503 14.41 27.15 -1.15
C ALA A 503 15.17 28.08 -0.19
N ALA A 504 14.89 28.01 1.12
CA ALA A 504 15.61 28.78 2.13
C ALA A 504 17.11 28.44 2.15
N ARG A 505 17.48 27.19 1.97
CA ARG A 505 18.88 26.77 1.87
C ARG A 505 19.56 27.30 0.62
N ARG A 506 18.90 27.28 -0.54
CA ARG A 506 19.42 27.86 -1.77
C ARG A 506 19.66 29.38 -1.61
N ALA A 507 18.70 30.11 -1.06
CA ALA A 507 18.82 31.55 -0.82
C ALA A 507 19.97 31.87 0.13
N ALA A 508 20.18 31.08 1.19
CA ALA A 508 21.30 31.25 2.11
C ALA A 508 22.65 31.02 1.42
N ILE A 509 22.78 30.03 0.56
CA ILE A 509 24.01 29.76 -0.21
C ILE A 509 24.30 30.91 -1.18
N VAL A 510 23.31 31.39 -1.91
CA VAL A 510 23.46 32.52 -2.86
C VAL A 510 23.89 33.81 -2.14
N ARG A 511 23.34 34.11 -0.96
CA ARG A 511 23.72 35.27 -0.15
C ARG A 511 25.16 35.19 0.40
N LEU A 512 25.62 33.97 0.74
CA LEU A 512 26.99 33.75 1.24
C LEU A 512 28.05 33.76 0.13
N PHE A 513 27.64 33.44 -1.10
CA PHE A 513 28.53 33.34 -2.27
C PHE A 513 27.93 34.09 -3.48
N PRO A 514 27.87 35.43 -3.47
CA PRO A 514 27.21 36.21 -4.53
C PRO A 514 27.85 36.02 -5.92
N ARG A 515 29.14 35.63 -5.97
CA ARG A 515 29.83 35.33 -7.24
C ARG A 515 29.36 34.09 -7.98
N LEU A 516 28.61 33.20 -7.33
CA LEU A 516 28.00 32.00 -8.00
C LEU A 516 26.71 32.35 -8.76
N ALA A 517 26.10 33.49 -8.49
CA ALA A 517 24.88 33.96 -9.14
C ALA A 517 25.13 34.73 -10.45
N SER A 518 26.39 35.15 -10.72
CA SER A 518 26.76 36.00 -11.84
C SER A 518 27.55 35.30 -12.95
N ALA A 519 27.61 33.96 -12.97
CA ALA A 519 28.18 33.25 -14.10
C ALA A 519 27.25 33.37 -15.32
N PRO A 520 27.71 33.95 -16.46
CA PRO A 520 26.89 34.01 -17.67
C PRO A 520 26.62 32.60 -18.17
N PRO A 521 25.49 32.35 -18.86
CA PRO A 521 25.24 31.06 -19.48
C PRO A 521 26.37 30.78 -20.45
N ALA A 522 26.96 29.57 -20.36
CA ALA A 522 27.94 29.10 -21.30
C ALA A 522 27.30 29.11 -22.69
N SER A 523 27.87 29.94 -23.59
CA SER A 523 27.54 30.03 -25.00
C SER A 523 27.85 28.73 -25.75
#